data_cda50083ee7a814b7cec4384778a98cf
#
_entry.id   cda50083ee7a814b7cec4384778a98cf
#
_cell.length_a   1.000
_cell.length_b   1.000
_cell.length_c   1.000
_cell.angle_alpha   90.00
_cell.angle_beta   90.00
_cell.angle_gamma   90.00
#
_symmetry.space_group_name_H-M   'P 1'
#
loop_
_entity.id
_entity.type
_entity.pdbx_description
1 polymer ?
#
loop_
_entity_poly.entity_id
_entity_poly.type
_entity_poly.pdbx_seq_one_letter_code
_entity_poly.pdbx_strand_id
1 'polypeptide(L)'
;MKSGKDEGMEKTHSSSVENMIEFGTKDLNNYSFIDAGCGNGWVVRNISNDPCCTSAIGVDGSANMIEKAKKLDSKNQYYSTDLMDWKPNQKVDLVHSMEVFYYFEKPDMLIQHIYNTWIKSGGRLIMGIDFYKE
;
A
#
# COMPACT_ATOMS: atom_id res chain seq x y z
N MET A 1 -5.25 22.02 0.44
CA MET A 1 -6.34 21.19 0.91
C MET A 1 -6.04 19.74 0.73
N LYS A 2 -5.88 19.09 1.83
CA LYS A 2 -5.49 17.67 1.81
C LYS A 2 -6.53 16.78 1.14
N SER A 3 -7.80 16.97 1.46
CA SER A 3 -8.84 16.11 0.91
C SER A 3 -8.96 16.23 -0.61
N GLY A 4 -8.87 17.44 -1.15
CA GLY A 4 -8.90 17.64 -2.59
C GLY A 4 -7.72 17.00 -3.29
N LYS A 5 -6.55 17.05 -2.66
CA LYS A 5 -5.35 16.45 -3.19
C LYS A 5 -5.43 14.93 -3.20
N ASP A 6 -5.95 14.36 -2.11
CA ASP A 6 -6.17 12.92 -1.99
C ASP A 6 -7.10 12.42 -3.09
N GLU A 7 -8.22 13.12 -3.27
CA GLU A 7 -9.23 12.74 -4.25
C GLU A 7 -8.68 12.84 -5.68
N GLY A 8 -7.88 13.87 -5.95
CA GLY A 8 -7.24 14.02 -7.24
C GLY A 8 -6.26 12.89 -7.53
N MET A 9 -5.46 12.51 -6.54
CA MET A 9 -4.52 11.40 -6.69
C MET A 9 -5.26 10.08 -6.89
N GLU A 10 -6.32 9.85 -6.15
CA GLU A 10 -7.13 8.65 -6.28
C GLU A 10 -7.69 8.53 -7.69
N LYS A 11 -8.26 9.60 -8.23
CA LYS A 11 -8.79 9.61 -9.59
C LYS A 11 -7.71 9.40 -10.65
N THR A 12 -6.57 10.04 -10.45
CA THR A 12 -5.47 10.00 -11.42
C THR A 12 -4.84 8.62 -11.51
N HIS A 13 -4.70 7.94 -10.36
CA HIS A 13 -3.94 6.69 -10.29
C HIS A 13 -4.81 5.44 -10.23
N SER A 14 -6.14 5.58 -10.09
CA SER A 14 -7.00 4.42 -9.83
C SER A 14 -6.86 3.31 -10.88
N SER A 15 -6.86 3.67 -12.15
CA SER A 15 -6.79 2.66 -13.21
C SER A 15 -5.41 1.99 -13.27
N SER A 16 -4.32 2.73 -13.05
CA SER A 16 -2.98 2.17 -12.98
C SER A 16 -2.83 1.22 -11.80
N VAL A 17 -3.36 1.63 -10.64
CA VAL A 17 -3.31 0.80 -9.43
C VAL A 17 -4.14 -0.46 -9.61
N GLU A 18 -5.33 -0.35 -10.18
CA GLU A 18 -6.19 -1.51 -10.45
C GLU A 18 -5.48 -2.52 -11.35
N ASN A 19 -4.83 -2.06 -12.40
CA ASN A 19 -4.07 -2.92 -13.29
C ASN A 19 -2.92 -3.62 -12.57
N MET A 20 -2.20 -2.89 -11.72
CA MET A 20 -1.10 -3.43 -10.95
C MET A 20 -1.58 -4.51 -9.98
N ILE A 21 -2.65 -4.24 -9.28
CA ILE A 21 -3.22 -5.18 -8.32
C ILE A 21 -3.73 -6.43 -9.04
N GLU A 22 -4.42 -6.26 -10.15
CA GLU A 22 -4.89 -7.38 -10.95
C GLU A 22 -3.74 -8.27 -11.39
N PHE A 23 -2.67 -7.68 -11.89
CA PHE A 23 -1.48 -8.41 -12.27
C PHE A 23 -0.86 -9.14 -11.08
N GLY A 24 -0.75 -8.46 -9.94
CA GLY A 24 -0.12 -9.01 -8.74
C GLY A 24 -0.90 -10.13 -8.08
N THR A 25 -2.23 -10.16 -8.28
CA THR A 25 -3.10 -11.16 -7.66
C THR A 25 -3.51 -12.28 -8.61
N LYS A 26 -3.05 -12.24 -9.85
CA LYS A 26 -3.50 -13.11 -10.94
C LYS A 26 -3.55 -14.59 -10.60
N ASP A 27 -2.54 -15.09 -9.91
CA ASP A 27 -2.45 -16.51 -9.60
C ASP A 27 -2.64 -16.81 -8.11
N LEU A 28 -3.19 -15.83 -7.37
CA LEU A 28 -3.39 -15.96 -5.92
C LEU A 28 -4.84 -16.31 -5.62
N ASN A 29 -5.05 -17.46 -4.97
CA ASN A 29 -6.40 -17.85 -4.54
C ASN A 29 -6.84 -17.10 -3.29
N ASN A 30 -5.95 -16.99 -2.31
CA ASN A 30 -6.17 -16.22 -1.10
C ASN A 30 -4.88 -15.49 -0.80
N TYR A 31 -4.99 -14.23 -0.39
CA TYR A 31 -3.79 -13.45 -0.12
C TYR A 31 -4.02 -12.41 0.98
N SER A 32 -2.97 -12.13 1.71
CA SER A 32 -2.91 -11.01 2.64
C SER A 32 -2.13 -9.87 2.00
N PHE A 33 -2.47 -8.64 2.35
CA PHE A 33 -2.06 -7.45 1.61
C PHE A 33 -1.64 -6.32 2.54
N ILE A 34 -0.58 -5.60 2.15
CA ILE A 34 -0.19 -4.34 2.79
C ILE A 34 0.00 -3.28 1.71
N ASP A 35 -0.55 -2.09 1.94
CA ASP A 35 -0.29 -0.92 1.11
C ASP A 35 0.71 -0.02 1.84
N ALA A 36 1.92 0.07 1.32
CA ALA A 36 2.99 0.89 1.88
C ALA A 36 2.84 2.31 1.35
N GLY A 37 2.61 3.26 2.25
CA GLY A 37 2.29 4.63 1.87
C GLY A 37 0.84 4.76 1.46
N CYS A 38 -0.06 4.25 2.29
CA CYS A 38 -1.48 4.08 1.94
C CYS A 38 -2.29 5.37 1.86
N GLY A 39 -1.77 6.49 2.38
CA GLY A 39 -2.53 7.72 2.43
C GLY A 39 -3.86 7.54 3.16
N ASN A 40 -4.94 7.96 2.53
CA ASN A 40 -6.29 7.85 3.13
C ASN A 40 -6.89 6.44 3.04
N GLY A 41 -6.14 5.48 2.51
CA GLY A 41 -6.55 4.08 2.50
C GLY A 41 -7.44 3.64 1.35
N TRP A 42 -7.54 4.41 0.27
CA TRP A 42 -8.44 4.05 -0.83
C TRP A 42 -8.09 2.73 -1.50
N VAL A 43 -6.81 2.41 -1.63
CA VAL A 43 -6.38 1.12 -2.19
C VAL A 43 -6.74 -0.01 -1.24
N VAL A 44 -6.50 0.17 0.05
CA VAL A 44 -6.83 -0.82 1.08
C VAL A 44 -8.33 -1.12 1.06
N ARG A 45 -9.16 -0.08 1.02
CA ARG A 45 -10.62 -0.24 0.95
C ARG A 45 -11.04 -1.00 -0.29
N ASN A 46 -10.42 -0.66 -1.41
CA ASN A 46 -10.76 -1.27 -2.69
C ASN A 46 -10.40 -2.75 -2.74
N ILE A 47 -9.16 -3.07 -2.35
CA ILE A 47 -8.69 -4.46 -2.42
C ILE A 47 -9.38 -5.35 -1.39
N SER A 48 -9.78 -4.79 -0.25
CA SER A 48 -10.46 -5.56 0.78
C SER A 48 -11.84 -6.04 0.35
N ASN A 49 -12.39 -5.51 -0.74
CA ASN A 49 -13.64 -5.99 -1.32
C ASN A 49 -13.45 -7.27 -2.15
N ASP A 50 -12.22 -7.61 -2.50
CA ASP A 50 -11.94 -8.85 -3.21
C ASP A 50 -12.14 -10.03 -2.25
N PRO A 51 -13.01 -11.00 -2.59
CA PRO A 51 -13.22 -12.16 -1.72
C PRO A 51 -11.97 -12.96 -1.44
N CYS A 52 -10.98 -12.88 -2.32
CA CYS A 52 -9.71 -13.59 -2.13
C CYS A 52 -8.75 -12.86 -1.18
N CYS A 53 -9.02 -11.62 -0.83
CA CYS A 53 -8.20 -10.86 0.11
C CYS A 53 -8.56 -11.26 1.55
N THR A 54 -7.63 -11.88 2.25
CA THR A 54 -7.87 -12.38 3.60
C THR A 54 -7.61 -11.31 4.65
N SER A 55 -6.76 -10.33 4.35
CA SER A 55 -6.39 -9.27 5.28
C SER A 55 -5.79 -8.11 4.49
N ALA A 56 -6.15 -6.89 4.83
CA ALA A 56 -5.61 -5.71 4.18
C ALA A 56 -5.20 -4.69 5.24
N ILE A 57 -3.97 -4.19 5.11
CA ILE A 57 -3.37 -3.27 6.06
C ILE A 57 -2.82 -2.07 5.30
N GLY A 58 -3.00 -0.88 5.84
CA GLY A 58 -2.39 0.33 5.31
C GLY A 58 -1.37 0.89 6.29
N VAL A 59 -0.23 1.33 5.78
CA VAL A 59 0.85 1.93 6.57
C VAL A 59 1.26 3.24 5.91
N ASP A 60 1.39 4.29 6.69
CA ASP A 60 1.79 5.61 6.16
C ASP A 60 2.50 6.41 7.24
N GLY A 61 3.45 7.22 6.81
CA GLY A 61 4.17 8.09 7.74
C GLY A 61 3.36 9.29 8.22
N SER A 62 2.25 9.60 7.57
CA SER A 62 1.41 10.75 7.93
C SER A 62 0.32 10.36 8.91
N ALA A 63 0.41 10.87 10.13
CA ALA A 63 -0.62 10.63 11.14
C ALA A 63 -1.98 11.16 10.71
N ASN A 64 -2.01 12.30 10.01
CA ASN A 64 -3.26 12.90 9.53
C ASN A 64 -3.95 12.00 8.51
N MET A 65 -3.18 11.41 7.60
CA MET A 65 -3.73 10.52 6.58
C MET A 65 -4.27 9.23 7.21
N ILE A 66 -3.54 8.69 8.17
CA ILE A 66 -3.99 7.48 8.86
C ILE A 66 -5.25 7.75 9.68
N GLU A 67 -5.34 8.89 10.32
CA GLU A 67 -6.56 9.28 11.04
C GLU A 67 -7.75 9.34 10.08
N LYS A 68 -7.55 9.92 8.92
CA LYS A 68 -8.58 10.00 7.88
C LYS A 68 -8.97 8.61 7.40
N ALA A 69 -7.97 7.74 7.17
CA ALA A 69 -8.22 6.37 6.74
C ALA A 69 -9.06 5.62 7.77
N LYS A 70 -8.74 5.75 9.05
CA LYS A 70 -9.50 5.10 10.13
C LYS A 70 -10.95 5.60 10.22
N LYS A 71 -11.17 6.86 9.93
CA LYS A 71 -12.53 7.41 9.92
C LYS A 71 -13.35 6.87 8.76
N LEU A 72 -12.72 6.65 7.61
CA LEU A 72 -13.39 6.15 6.41
C LEU A 72 -13.55 4.64 6.43
N ASP A 73 -12.78 3.92 7.24
CA ASP A 73 -12.73 2.47 7.19
C ASP A 73 -12.46 1.90 8.58
N SER A 74 -13.49 1.30 9.18
CA SER A 74 -13.37 0.65 10.48
C SER A 74 -13.08 -0.85 10.35
N LYS A 75 -13.04 -1.38 9.14
CA LYS A 75 -12.88 -2.80 8.88
C LYS A 75 -11.42 -3.22 8.83
N ASN A 76 -10.57 -2.44 8.18
CA ASN A 76 -9.17 -2.79 7.97
C ASN A 76 -8.28 -2.07 8.98
N GLN A 77 -7.01 -2.46 9.03
CA GLN A 77 -6.05 -1.92 9.98
C GLN A 77 -5.15 -0.88 9.33
N TYR A 78 -4.87 0.20 10.04
CA TYR A 78 -4.03 1.29 9.56
C TYR A 78 -3.04 1.70 10.64
N TYR A 79 -1.78 1.89 10.25
CA TYR A 79 -0.70 2.25 11.16
C TYR A 79 0.03 3.49 10.68
N SER A 80 0.21 4.45 11.58
CA SER A 80 1.00 5.64 11.32
C SER A 80 2.40 5.41 11.85
N THR A 81 3.37 5.26 10.96
CA THR A 81 4.75 4.98 11.35
C THR A 81 5.68 5.16 10.16
N ASP A 82 6.96 5.32 10.43
CA ASP A 82 7.98 5.25 9.39
C ASP A 82 8.01 3.81 8.86
N LEU A 83 7.96 3.67 7.55
CA LEU A 83 7.95 2.35 6.91
C LEU A 83 9.19 1.53 7.25
N MET A 84 10.32 2.17 7.50
CA MET A 84 11.56 1.50 7.86
C MET A 84 11.57 0.96 9.29
N ASP A 85 10.71 1.50 10.15
CA ASP A 85 10.68 1.13 11.57
C ASP A 85 9.57 0.14 11.91
N TRP A 86 8.80 -0.27 10.91
CA TRP A 86 7.62 -1.08 11.13
C TRP A 86 7.73 -2.44 10.44
N LYS A 87 7.11 -3.41 11.03
CA LYS A 87 6.91 -4.71 10.38
C LYS A 87 5.57 -5.29 10.85
N PRO A 88 4.91 -6.09 10.00
CA PRO A 88 3.65 -6.72 10.41
C PRO A 88 3.88 -7.85 11.41
N ASN A 89 2.84 -8.19 12.15
CA ASN A 89 2.89 -9.36 13.05
C ASN A 89 3.05 -10.65 12.27
N GLN A 90 2.44 -10.72 11.09
CA GLN A 90 2.57 -11.86 10.19
C GLN A 90 2.94 -11.35 8.80
N LYS A 91 3.88 -12.00 8.16
CA LYS A 91 4.26 -11.64 6.81
C LYS A 91 3.09 -11.86 5.85
N VAL A 92 3.08 -11.09 4.77
CA VAL A 92 1.97 -11.09 3.82
C VAL A 92 2.38 -11.60 2.45
N ASP A 93 1.38 -11.89 1.64
CA ASP A 93 1.58 -12.39 0.27
C ASP A 93 1.89 -11.28 -0.73
N LEU A 94 1.33 -10.09 -0.52
CA LEU A 94 1.41 -9.00 -1.48
C LEU A 94 1.61 -7.67 -0.78
N VAL A 95 2.60 -6.92 -1.21
CA VAL A 95 2.80 -5.52 -0.81
C VAL A 95 2.70 -4.65 -2.05
N HIS A 96 1.96 -3.58 -1.95
CA HIS A 96 1.82 -2.58 -3.01
C HIS A 96 2.33 -1.24 -2.50
N SER A 97 2.92 -0.46 -3.40
CA SER A 97 3.32 0.91 -3.09
C SER A 97 3.25 1.75 -4.35
N MET A 98 2.61 2.91 -4.26
CA MET A 98 2.49 3.83 -5.39
C MET A 98 3.15 5.15 -5.04
N GLU A 99 4.16 5.52 -5.83
CA GLU A 99 4.85 6.82 -5.73
C GLU A 99 5.45 7.13 -4.36
N VAL A 100 5.84 6.10 -3.61
CA VAL A 100 6.36 6.28 -2.26
C VAL A 100 7.89 6.22 -2.23
N PHE A 101 8.46 5.32 -3.02
CA PHE A 101 9.89 5.00 -2.90
C PHE A 101 10.82 6.16 -3.23
N TYR A 102 10.44 7.06 -4.10
CA TYR A 102 11.33 8.17 -4.43
C TYR A 102 11.38 9.25 -3.33
N TYR A 103 10.54 9.17 -2.32
CA TYR A 103 10.65 10.04 -1.15
C TYR A 103 11.75 9.57 -0.18
N PHE A 104 12.25 8.37 -0.38
CA PHE A 104 13.31 7.82 0.46
C PHE A 104 14.67 8.07 -0.16
N GLU A 105 15.63 8.46 0.68
CA GLU A 105 16.99 8.69 0.24
C GLU A 105 17.63 7.43 -0.31
N LYS A 106 17.29 6.28 0.29
CA LYS A 106 17.82 4.98 -0.08
C LYS A 106 16.69 4.00 -0.29
N PRO A 107 15.99 4.09 -1.43
CA PRO A 107 14.82 3.22 -1.68
C PRO A 107 15.17 1.73 -1.71
N ASP A 108 16.40 1.38 -2.08
CA ASP A 108 16.86 0.00 -2.06
C ASP A 108 16.84 -0.59 -0.64
N MET A 109 17.14 0.20 0.37
CA MET A 109 17.08 -0.25 1.76
C MET A 109 15.65 -0.51 2.20
N LEU A 110 14.71 0.32 1.75
CA LEU A 110 13.30 0.10 2.05
C LEU A 110 12.80 -1.18 1.38
N ILE A 111 13.17 -1.40 0.13
CA ILE A 111 12.81 -2.62 -0.60
C ILE A 111 13.34 -3.84 0.14
N GLN A 112 14.59 -3.80 0.57
CA GLN A 112 15.21 -4.90 1.30
C GLN A 112 14.50 -5.15 2.64
N HIS A 113 14.17 -4.08 3.36
CA HIS A 113 13.43 -4.18 4.62
C HIS A 113 12.07 -4.87 4.41
N ILE A 114 11.34 -4.48 3.37
CA ILE A 114 10.05 -5.06 3.04
C ILE A 114 10.20 -6.55 2.72
N TYR A 115 11.15 -6.91 1.86
CA TYR A 115 11.36 -8.32 1.52
C TYR A 115 11.78 -9.17 2.71
N ASN A 116 12.58 -8.61 3.61
CA ASN A 116 13.08 -9.37 4.75
C ASN A 116 12.06 -9.50 5.87
N THR A 117 11.20 -8.49 6.05
CA THR A 117 10.36 -8.44 7.25
C THR A 117 8.86 -8.42 6.98
N TRP A 118 8.42 -8.05 5.78
CA TRP A 118 6.99 -7.93 5.49
C TRP A 118 6.44 -9.07 4.62
N ILE A 119 7.25 -9.62 3.73
CA ILE A 119 6.78 -10.51 2.67
C ILE A 119 7.14 -11.97 2.95
N LYS A 120 6.15 -12.86 2.77
CA LYS A 120 6.38 -14.31 2.85
C LYS A 120 7.31 -14.77 1.74
N SER A 121 7.96 -15.91 1.95
CA SER A 121 8.69 -16.57 0.87
C SER A 121 7.73 -16.82 -0.29
N GLY A 122 8.11 -16.38 -1.49
CA GLY A 122 7.26 -16.46 -2.66
C GLY A 122 6.25 -15.32 -2.80
N GLY A 123 6.23 -14.38 -1.85
CA GLY A 123 5.36 -13.20 -1.94
C GLY A 123 5.85 -12.20 -2.96
N ARG A 124 5.08 -11.15 -3.15
CA ARG A 124 5.30 -10.17 -4.22
C ARG A 124 5.28 -8.75 -3.70
N LEU A 125 6.15 -7.92 -4.27
CA LEU A 125 6.13 -6.47 -4.09
C LEU A 125 5.84 -5.82 -5.44
N ILE A 126 4.82 -4.99 -5.48
CA ILE A 126 4.45 -4.23 -6.68
C ILE A 126 4.61 -2.76 -6.38
N MET A 127 5.39 -2.07 -7.19
CA MET A 127 5.62 -0.63 -7.03
C MET A 127 5.21 0.11 -8.29
N GLY A 128 4.57 1.26 -8.10
CA GLY A 128 4.30 2.20 -9.17
C GLY A 128 5.04 3.51 -8.94
N ILE A 129 5.66 4.02 -9.97
CA ILE A 129 6.35 5.31 -9.94
C ILE A 129 5.95 6.07 -11.19
N ASP A 130 5.50 7.30 -11.00
CA ASP A 130 5.21 8.17 -12.13
C ASP A 130 6.47 8.93 -12.51
N PHE A 131 6.76 8.96 -13.79
CA PHE A 131 7.85 9.76 -14.31
C PHE A 131 7.26 11.01 -14.95
N TYR A 132 7.68 12.16 -14.46
CA TYR A 132 7.26 13.44 -15.00
C TYR A 132 8.30 13.92 -15.99
N LYS A 133 7.85 14.28 -17.20
CA LYS A 133 8.75 14.86 -18.19
C LYS A 133 8.94 16.33 -17.89
N GLU A 134 10.17 16.75 -17.92
CA GLU A 134 10.54 18.15 -17.73
C GLU A 134 10.26 18.98 -18.95
#